data_da53420a47f5587410897b6b6250d5e7
#
_entry.id   da53420a47f5587410897b6b6250d5e7
#
_cell.length_a   1.000
_cell.length_b   1.000
_cell.length_c   1.000
_cell.angle_alpha   90.00
_cell.angle_beta   90.00
_cell.angle_gamma   90.00
#
_symmetry.space_group_name_H-M   'P 1'
#
loop_
_entity.id
_entity.type
_entity.pdbx_description
1 polymer ?
#
loop_
_entity_poly.entity_id
_entity_poly.type
_entity_poly.pdbx_seq_one_letter_code
_entity_poly.pdbx_strand_id
1 'polypeptide(L)'
;SYLHNREIFIFDGFAGADTSHRIGVRVINEFASHNLFMHDMLIRPEVGELDNFKEDFTIISAPGLNLIPQTDGTNSEAGIIVSFEHKVVLIAGSRYCGEMKKSVFSVMNYILPKKGILSMHCSANVSLEDGSSALFFGLSGTGKTTLSADPHRGLIGDDEHGWSDEGIFNFEGGCYAKCIGLTEEKEPEIFRAIRFGSVVENVVVDQNRHPDYENGSITENTRVAYPINYIPNAVIPGVAGHPSTVIFLTADSFGALPPVAKLTKEQAMYYFISGYTSKLAGTERGITEPQSTFSTCFGAAFLPLRTGVYAGLLGKKIEKHGSNVYLINTGWSGGAYGVGSRMSLKITRAIVTAALNGTLADVEYEKEPYFGLFVPKSCPNVDANLLNPINTW
;
A
#
# COMPACT_ATOMS: atom_id res chain seq x y z
N SER A 1 24.03 11.78 21.81
CA SER A 1 25.40 11.31 22.16
C SER A 1 25.84 10.10 21.36
N TYR A 2 24.92 9.13 21.04
CA TYR A 2 25.30 7.88 20.35
C TYR A 2 25.95 8.08 18.97
N LEU A 3 25.40 8.97 18.14
CA LEU A 3 25.95 9.27 16.80
C LEU A 3 27.16 10.21 16.81
N HIS A 4 27.57 10.73 17.97
CA HIS A 4 28.72 11.60 18.06
C HIS A 4 30.02 10.86 17.67
N ASN A 5 30.80 11.46 16.77
CA ASN A 5 32.04 10.89 16.20
C ASN A 5 31.85 9.60 15.37
N ARG A 6 30.63 9.30 14.93
CA ARG A 6 30.37 8.23 13.95
C ARG A 6 30.25 8.81 12.55
N GLU A 7 30.60 8.00 11.57
CA GLU A 7 30.23 8.30 10.19
C GLU A 7 28.71 8.23 10.05
N ILE A 8 28.11 9.22 9.41
CA ILE A 8 26.68 9.29 9.15
C ILE A 8 26.44 9.64 7.69
N PHE A 9 25.30 9.19 7.17
CA PHE A 9 24.88 9.45 5.80
C PHE A 9 23.60 10.28 5.85
N ILE A 10 23.58 11.40 5.10
CA ILE A 10 22.44 12.32 5.08
C ILE A 10 21.86 12.36 3.69
N PHE A 11 20.52 12.30 3.62
CA PHE A 11 19.77 12.49 2.39
C PHE A 11 18.62 13.46 2.65
N ASP A 12 18.47 14.44 1.77
CA ASP A 12 17.38 15.40 1.75
C ASP A 12 16.48 15.09 0.55
N GLY A 13 15.20 14.89 0.78
CA GLY A 13 14.21 14.55 -0.24
C GLY A 13 12.82 15.00 0.15
N PHE A 14 11.85 14.65 -0.68
CA PHE A 14 10.46 15.04 -0.46
C PHE A 14 9.55 13.83 -0.30
N ALA A 15 8.51 13.97 0.51
CA ALA A 15 7.36 13.08 0.55
C ALA A 15 6.14 13.79 -0.04
N GLY A 16 5.59 13.26 -1.12
CA GLY A 16 4.49 13.83 -1.89
C GLY A 16 4.90 14.33 -3.26
N ALA A 17 4.31 13.74 -4.33
CA ALA A 17 4.55 14.14 -5.72
C ALA A 17 3.87 15.46 -6.08
N ASP A 18 2.81 15.85 -5.35
CA ASP A 18 2.17 17.15 -5.48
C ASP A 18 2.99 18.20 -4.73
N THR A 19 3.57 19.14 -5.46
CA THR A 19 4.44 20.18 -4.92
C THR A 19 3.74 21.12 -3.94
N SER A 20 2.40 21.24 -4.03
CA SER A 20 1.59 22.07 -3.12
C SER A 20 1.39 21.42 -1.75
N HIS A 21 1.56 20.10 -1.67
CA HIS A 21 1.24 19.29 -0.48
C HIS A 21 2.41 18.45 0.03
N ARG A 22 3.54 18.46 -0.66
CA ARG A 22 4.73 17.73 -0.25
C ARG A 22 5.36 18.32 1.02
N ILE A 23 6.13 17.50 1.71
CA ILE A 23 6.97 17.93 2.84
C ILE A 23 8.43 17.61 2.54
N GLY A 24 9.34 18.48 3.02
CA GLY A 24 10.78 18.22 3.01
C GLY A 24 11.15 17.27 4.15
N VAL A 25 11.89 16.20 3.82
CA VAL A 25 12.33 15.19 4.77
C VAL A 25 13.85 15.07 4.72
N ARG A 26 14.50 15.36 5.85
CA ARG A 26 15.92 15.07 6.06
C ARG A 26 16.09 13.73 6.74
N VAL A 27 16.90 12.86 6.18
CA VAL A 27 17.17 11.55 6.77
C VAL A 27 18.65 11.45 7.16
N ILE A 28 18.89 11.13 8.42
CA ILE A 28 20.23 10.96 8.99
C ILE A 28 20.37 9.48 9.36
N ASN A 29 21.26 8.77 8.67
CA ASN A 29 21.43 7.33 8.80
C ASN A 29 22.81 6.96 9.32
N GLU A 30 22.86 5.95 10.19
CA GLU A 30 24.08 5.29 10.60
C GLU A 30 24.64 4.39 9.47
N PHE A 31 23.78 3.83 8.61
CA PHE A 31 24.16 2.91 7.53
C PHE A 31 23.98 3.50 6.14
N ALA A 32 24.98 3.35 5.26
CA ALA A 32 24.91 3.77 3.87
C ALA A 32 23.76 3.09 3.10
N SER A 33 23.50 1.80 3.39
CA SER A 33 22.39 1.05 2.76
C SER A 33 21.02 1.64 3.11
N HIS A 34 20.83 2.11 4.34
CA HIS A 34 19.61 2.80 4.78
C HIS A 34 19.44 4.15 4.06
N ASN A 35 20.56 4.84 3.83
CA ASN A 35 20.53 6.10 3.10
C ASN A 35 20.15 5.86 1.63
N LEU A 36 20.74 4.84 0.98
CA LEU A 36 20.38 4.45 -0.38
C LEU A 36 18.91 4.01 -0.49
N PHE A 37 18.40 3.26 0.50
CA PHE A 37 16.99 2.92 0.57
C PHE A 37 16.10 4.17 0.58
N MET A 38 16.40 5.15 1.41
CA MET A 38 15.60 6.38 1.46
C MET A 38 15.76 7.25 0.21
N HIS A 39 16.91 7.19 -0.45
CA HIS A 39 17.12 7.80 -1.77
C HIS A 39 16.26 7.15 -2.85
N ASP A 40 16.00 5.84 -2.76
CA ASP A 40 15.07 5.17 -3.67
C ASP A 40 13.61 5.49 -3.34
N MET A 41 13.29 5.63 -2.03
CA MET A 41 11.90 5.75 -1.57
C MET A 41 11.33 7.17 -1.56
N LEU A 42 12.14 8.17 -1.21
CA LEU A 42 11.69 9.56 -1.25
C LEU A 42 11.76 10.12 -2.68
N ILE A 43 10.95 11.12 -2.95
CA ILE A 43 11.05 11.89 -4.19
C ILE A 43 12.36 12.69 -4.14
N ARG A 44 13.21 12.44 -5.12
CA ARG A 44 14.51 13.09 -5.24
C ARG A 44 14.34 14.54 -5.67
N PRO A 45 15.09 15.46 -5.04
CA PRO A 45 15.09 16.86 -5.45
C PRO A 45 15.58 17.03 -6.89
N GLU A 46 14.97 17.94 -7.61
CA GLU A 46 15.48 18.45 -8.89
C GLU A 46 16.70 19.35 -8.68
N VAL A 47 17.44 19.61 -9.76
CA VAL A 47 18.61 20.50 -9.71
C VAL A 47 18.18 21.90 -9.22
N GLY A 48 18.85 22.38 -8.16
CA GLY A 48 18.57 23.67 -7.54
C GLY A 48 17.51 23.66 -6.43
N GLU A 49 16.72 22.60 -6.26
CA GLU A 49 15.77 22.51 -5.15
C GLU A 49 16.44 22.41 -3.77
N LEU A 50 17.65 21.86 -3.72
CA LEU A 50 18.45 21.79 -2.47
C LEU A 50 19.02 23.13 -2.01
N ASP A 51 19.14 24.12 -2.89
CA ASP A 51 19.71 25.43 -2.54
C ASP A 51 18.91 26.16 -1.46
N ASN A 52 17.59 25.91 -1.43
CA ASN A 52 16.66 26.46 -0.47
C ASN A 52 15.90 25.37 0.30
N PHE A 53 16.49 24.18 0.38
CA PHE A 53 15.82 23.06 1.06
C PHE A 53 15.63 23.40 2.55
N LYS A 54 14.42 23.14 3.00
CA LYS A 54 14.04 23.25 4.40
C LYS A 54 13.29 22.00 4.80
N GLU A 55 13.82 21.30 5.78
CA GLU A 55 13.15 20.12 6.31
C GLU A 55 11.91 20.49 7.13
N ASP A 56 10.81 19.81 6.83
CA ASP A 56 9.60 19.81 7.65
C ASP A 56 9.68 18.74 8.75
N PHE A 57 10.39 17.64 8.47
CA PHE A 57 10.66 16.55 9.39
C PHE A 57 12.07 15.99 9.22
N THR A 58 12.68 15.60 10.34
CA THR A 58 13.97 14.89 10.35
C THR A 58 13.79 13.47 10.84
N ILE A 59 14.31 12.49 10.10
CA ILE A 59 14.38 11.09 10.51
C ILE A 59 15.81 10.78 10.94
N ILE A 60 15.98 10.24 12.12
CA ILE A 60 17.28 9.78 12.64
C ILE A 60 17.19 8.27 12.80
N SER A 61 17.93 7.53 11.98
CA SER A 61 17.99 6.07 12.04
C SER A 61 19.34 5.62 12.60
N ALA A 62 19.30 5.03 13.78
CA ALA A 62 20.45 4.51 14.54
C ALA A 62 20.25 3.02 14.85
N PRO A 63 20.39 2.13 13.87
CA PRO A 63 20.14 0.69 14.03
C PRO A 63 21.01 0.00 15.07
N GLY A 64 22.22 0.52 15.32
CA GLY A 64 23.14 -0.01 16.31
C GLY A 64 22.90 0.49 17.73
N LEU A 65 21.95 1.41 17.95
CA LEU A 65 21.56 1.89 19.27
C LEU A 65 20.45 1.01 19.85
N ASN A 66 20.77 0.11 20.77
CA ASN A 66 19.77 -0.59 21.53
C ASN A 66 19.26 0.27 22.68
N LEU A 67 17.95 0.37 22.79
CA LEU A 67 17.27 1.04 23.89
C LEU A 67 17.23 0.15 25.14
N ILE A 68 17.12 0.76 26.29
CA ILE A 68 16.99 0.07 27.57
C ILE A 68 15.55 0.26 28.06
N PRO A 69 14.65 -0.76 27.91
CA PRO A 69 13.22 -0.61 28.20
C PRO A 69 12.91 0.02 29.56
N GLN A 70 13.71 -0.30 30.59
CA GLN A 70 13.49 0.14 31.96
C GLN A 70 13.78 1.66 32.16
N THR A 71 14.67 2.22 31.36
CA THR A 71 15.06 3.64 31.45
C THR A 71 14.47 4.49 30.34
N ASP A 72 14.32 3.91 29.13
CA ASP A 72 13.87 4.63 27.94
C ASP A 72 12.35 4.54 27.73
N GLY A 73 11.65 3.75 28.55
CA GLY A 73 10.20 3.62 28.51
C GLY A 73 9.66 2.92 27.25
N THR A 74 10.47 2.08 26.62
CA THR A 74 10.11 1.28 25.44
C THR A 74 9.71 -0.15 25.83
N ASN A 75 9.02 -0.85 24.92
CA ASN A 75 8.64 -2.25 25.17
C ASN A 75 9.75 -3.26 24.81
N SER A 76 10.76 -2.81 24.07
CA SER A 76 11.90 -3.65 23.63
C SER A 76 13.15 -2.77 23.44
N GLU A 77 14.26 -3.41 23.06
CA GLU A 77 15.50 -2.74 22.69
C GLU A 77 15.39 -1.94 21.39
N ALA A 78 14.35 -2.18 20.60
CA ALA A 78 14.02 -1.40 19.41
C ALA A 78 12.87 -0.43 19.70
N GLY A 79 12.93 0.77 19.11
CA GLY A 79 11.88 1.78 19.25
C GLY A 79 11.82 2.71 18.06
N ILE A 80 10.58 3.01 17.66
CA ILE A 80 10.25 4.02 16.66
C ILE A 80 9.46 5.10 17.38
N ILE A 81 10.07 6.27 17.54
CA ILE A 81 9.54 7.37 18.33
C ILE A 81 9.28 8.55 17.41
N VAL A 82 8.02 8.98 17.33
CA VAL A 82 7.59 10.11 16.50
C VAL A 82 7.23 11.29 17.39
N SER A 83 7.88 12.42 17.22
CA SER A 83 7.53 13.68 17.85
C SER A 83 7.04 14.68 16.81
N PHE A 84 5.74 14.94 16.81
CA PHE A 84 5.15 15.96 15.94
C PHE A 84 5.49 17.38 16.39
N GLU A 85 5.73 17.59 17.67
CA GLU A 85 6.14 18.88 18.23
C GLU A 85 7.55 19.25 17.80
N HIS A 86 8.49 18.31 17.94
CA HIS A 86 9.89 18.51 17.55
C HIS A 86 10.16 18.22 16.08
N LYS A 87 9.17 17.71 15.35
CA LYS A 87 9.26 17.31 13.94
C LYS A 87 10.40 16.31 13.68
N VAL A 88 10.54 15.33 14.54
CA VAL A 88 11.59 14.32 14.49
C VAL A 88 11.00 12.92 14.62
N VAL A 89 11.55 12.00 13.85
CA VAL A 89 11.40 10.56 14.04
C VAL A 89 12.74 9.99 14.47
N LEU A 90 12.76 9.25 15.58
CA LEU A 90 13.92 8.52 16.06
C LEU A 90 13.66 7.04 15.92
N ILE A 91 14.53 6.33 15.16
CA ILE A 91 14.49 4.87 14.99
C ILE A 91 15.78 4.32 15.61
N ALA A 92 15.64 3.48 16.62
CA ALA A 92 16.73 2.85 17.32
C ALA A 92 16.54 1.34 17.38
N GLY A 93 17.64 0.56 17.33
CA GLY A 93 17.64 -0.89 17.52
C GLY A 93 16.98 -1.69 16.39
N SER A 94 16.52 -1.05 15.31
CA SER A 94 15.94 -1.71 14.15
C SER A 94 16.80 -1.52 12.91
N ARG A 95 17.11 -2.63 12.24
CA ARG A 95 17.80 -2.61 10.94
C ARG A 95 16.83 -2.68 9.76
N TYR A 96 15.54 -2.81 10.02
CA TYR A 96 14.51 -2.90 8.99
C TYR A 96 14.22 -1.53 8.37
N CYS A 97 14.52 -1.38 7.07
CA CYS A 97 14.39 -0.11 6.35
C CYS A 97 12.94 0.38 6.29
N GLY A 98 11.99 -0.54 6.29
CA GLY A 98 10.55 -0.21 6.27
C GLY A 98 10.09 0.71 7.39
N GLU A 99 10.81 0.76 8.53
CA GLU A 99 10.49 1.66 9.65
C GLU A 99 10.65 3.14 9.25
N MET A 100 11.67 3.46 8.47
CA MET A 100 11.87 4.84 7.98
C MET A 100 10.75 5.24 7.02
N LYS A 101 10.45 4.40 6.03
CA LYS A 101 9.35 4.62 5.08
C LYS A 101 8.01 4.80 5.80
N LYS A 102 7.66 3.87 6.68
CA LYS A 102 6.37 3.89 7.38
C LYS A 102 6.25 5.00 8.42
N SER A 103 7.36 5.48 8.94
CA SER A 103 7.38 6.69 9.78
C SER A 103 7.00 7.94 8.98
N VAL A 104 7.52 8.09 7.75
CA VAL A 104 7.10 9.17 6.83
C VAL A 104 5.60 9.08 6.55
N PHE A 105 5.11 7.87 6.25
CA PHE A 105 3.68 7.65 6.06
C PHE A 105 2.84 8.06 7.27
N SER A 106 3.27 7.72 8.48
CA SER A 106 2.58 8.14 9.72
C SER A 106 2.60 9.66 9.89
N VAL A 107 3.69 10.32 9.50
CA VAL A 107 3.78 11.80 9.51
C VAL A 107 2.77 12.40 8.52
N MET A 108 2.69 11.88 7.29
CA MET A 108 1.72 12.32 6.29
C MET A 108 0.27 12.05 6.75
N ASN A 109 0.01 10.90 7.38
CA ASN A 109 -1.29 10.56 7.99
C ASN A 109 -1.71 11.50 9.13
N TYR A 110 -0.77 12.21 9.74
CA TYR A 110 -1.09 13.24 10.73
C TYR A 110 -1.29 14.62 10.12
N ILE A 111 -0.42 15.01 9.19
CA ILE A 111 -0.37 16.38 8.66
C ILE A 111 -1.49 16.63 7.65
N LEU A 112 -1.68 15.72 6.67
CA LEU A 112 -2.57 15.93 5.56
C LEU A 112 -4.06 15.96 5.94
N PRO A 113 -4.58 15.06 6.80
CA PRO A 113 -5.97 15.11 7.18
C PRO A 113 -6.37 16.40 7.92
N LYS A 114 -5.44 17.03 8.65
CA LYS A 114 -5.66 18.33 9.28
C LYS A 114 -5.81 19.48 8.27
N LYS A 115 -5.33 19.27 7.04
CA LYS A 115 -5.49 20.19 5.91
C LYS A 115 -6.67 19.80 5.00
N GLY A 116 -7.50 18.81 5.39
CA GLY A 116 -8.62 18.31 4.59
C GLY A 116 -8.22 17.38 3.43
N ILE A 117 -6.98 16.92 3.40
CA ILE A 117 -6.46 15.99 2.39
C ILE A 117 -6.51 14.58 2.95
N LEU A 118 -7.13 13.65 2.21
CA LEU A 118 -7.18 12.25 2.62
C LEU A 118 -5.83 11.58 2.37
N SER A 119 -5.21 11.06 3.42
CA SER A 119 -4.04 10.20 3.32
C SER A 119 -4.47 8.74 3.34
N MET A 120 -3.89 7.88 2.46
CA MET A 120 -4.40 6.55 2.16
C MET A 120 -3.28 5.52 2.03
N HIS A 121 -3.49 4.36 2.63
CA HIS A 121 -2.69 3.15 2.37
C HIS A 121 -3.34 2.37 1.22
N CYS A 122 -2.97 2.69 0.01
CA CYS A 122 -3.54 2.12 -1.22
C CYS A 122 -2.54 2.20 -2.37
N SER A 123 -2.70 1.33 -3.38
CA SER A 123 -2.07 1.53 -4.69
C SER A 123 -2.96 2.42 -5.56
N ALA A 124 -2.36 3.05 -6.56
CA ALA A 124 -3.09 3.86 -7.54
C ALA A 124 -2.52 3.67 -8.95
N ASN A 125 -3.41 3.66 -9.93
CA ASN A 125 -3.06 3.65 -11.34
C ASN A 125 -3.97 4.58 -12.16
N VAL A 126 -3.57 4.85 -13.39
CA VAL A 126 -4.32 5.67 -14.33
C VAL A 126 -4.38 5.00 -15.70
N SER A 127 -5.54 5.04 -16.34
CA SER A 127 -5.71 4.54 -17.72
C SER A 127 -4.87 5.38 -18.69
N LEU A 128 -4.13 4.69 -19.56
CA LEU A 128 -3.35 5.35 -20.62
C LEU A 128 -4.22 5.81 -21.79
N GLU A 129 -5.49 5.36 -21.86
CA GLU A 129 -6.42 5.70 -22.93
C GLU A 129 -7.22 6.96 -22.63
N ASP A 130 -7.85 7.04 -21.46
CA ASP A 130 -8.80 8.09 -21.10
C ASP A 130 -8.40 8.93 -19.87
N GLY A 131 -7.28 8.60 -19.22
CA GLY A 131 -6.78 9.29 -18.04
C GLY A 131 -7.58 9.02 -16.76
N SER A 132 -8.53 8.07 -16.76
CA SER A 132 -9.30 7.71 -15.57
C SER A 132 -8.41 7.04 -14.52
N SER A 133 -8.39 7.55 -13.29
CA SER A 133 -7.59 7.00 -12.21
C SER A 133 -8.41 6.08 -11.29
N ALA A 134 -7.71 5.17 -10.62
CA ALA A 134 -8.30 4.22 -9.69
C ALA A 134 -7.44 4.02 -8.45
N LEU A 135 -8.09 3.75 -7.31
CA LEU A 135 -7.48 3.43 -6.03
C LEU A 135 -7.78 1.98 -5.64
N PHE A 136 -6.77 1.30 -5.10
CA PHE A 136 -6.88 -0.07 -4.62
C PHE A 136 -6.46 -0.14 -3.16
N PHE A 137 -7.42 -0.32 -2.27
CA PHE A 137 -7.17 -0.59 -0.86
C PHE A 137 -7.13 -2.09 -0.61
N GLY A 138 -6.29 -2.53 0.31
CA GLY A 138 -6.20 -3.93 0.69
C GLY A 138 -4.96 -4.19 1.55
N LEU A 139 -5.03 -5.23 2.37
CA LEU A 139 -3.91 -5.69 3.17
C LEU A 139 -2.99 -6.63 2.38
N SER A 140 -1.88 -7.03 3.00
CA SER A 140 -0.96 -8.00 2.42
C SER A 140 -1.69 -9.29 2.04
N GLY A 141 -1.43 -9.82 0.83
CA GLY A 141 -2.04 -11.05 0.32
C GLY A 141 -3.41 -10.90 -0.34
N THR A 142 -4.03 -9.71 -0.33
CA THR A 142 -5.29 -9.46 -1.06
C THR A 142 -5.10 -9.24 -2.56
N GLY A 143 -3.86 -9.08 -3.02
CA GLY A 143 -3.53 -8.86 -4.43
C GLY A 143 -3.42 -7.38 -4.82
N LYS A 144 -3.30 -6.45 -3.86
CA LYS A 144 -3.21 -4.99 -4.13
C LYS A 144 -2.21 -4.66 -5.24
N THR A 145 -0.95 -5.06 -5.11
CA THR A 145 0.10 -4.80 -6.10
C THR A 145 -0.17 -5.51 -7.43
N THR A 146 -0.48 -6.80 -7.39
CA THR A 146 -0.75 -7.63 -8.59
C THR A 146 -1.95 -7.15 -9.40
N LEU A 147 -3.00 -6.63 -8.74
CA LEU A 147 -4.23 -6.20 -9.40
C LEU A 147 -4.18 -4.73 -9.84
N SER A 148 -3.35 -3.90 -9.22
CA SER A 148 -3.10 -2.54 -9.68
C SER A 148 -2.10 -2.46 -10.82
N ALA A 149 -1.25 -3.49 -11.00
CA ALA A 149 -0.36 -3.62 -12.14
C ALA A 149 -1.15 -4.12 -13.37
N ASP A 150 -1.26 -3.27 -14.38
CA ASP A 150 -1.95 -3.54 -15.64
C ASP A 150 -1.13 -2.92 -16.79
N PRO A 151 -0.80 -3.66 -17.85
CA PRO A 151 0.00 -3.13 -18.96
C PRO A 151 -0.67 -1.97 -19.72
N HIS A 152 -1.99 -1.81 -19.59
CA HIS A 152 -2.75 -0.72 -20.20
C HIS A 152 -2.96 0.48 -19.28
N ARG A 153 -2.38 0.44 -18.07
CA ARG A 153 -2.51 1.50 -17.08
C ARG A 153 -1.14 1.93 -16.56
N GLY A 154 -0.98 3.22 -16.31
CA GLY A 154 0.21 3.78 -15.71
C GLY A 154 0.19 3.64 -14.19
N LEU A 155 1.27 3.15 -13.58
CA LEU A 155 1.43 3.09 -12.13
C LEU A 155 1.68 4.50 -11.58
N ILE A 156 0.81 4.98 -10.69
CA ILE A 156 1.02 6.23 -9.93
C ILE A 156 1.86 5.93 -8.69
N GLY A 157 1.53 4.83 -8.00
CA GLY A 157 2.26 4.31 -6.86
C GLY A 157 1.65 3.02 -6.33
N ASP A 158 2.43 2.25 -5.60
CA ASP A 158 2.03 0.91 -5.15
C ASP A 158 1.49 0.84 -3.72
N ASP A 159 1.65 1.92 -2.90
CA ASP A 159 1.40 1.78 -1.46
C ASP A 159 0.80 3.00 -0.73
N GLU A 160 1.24 4.23 -0.99
CA GLU A 160 0.94 5.40 -0.15
C GLU A 160 0.55 6.63 -0.98
N HIS A 161 -0.66 7.15 -0.79
CA HIS A 161 -1.20 8.26 -1.60
C HIS A 161 -1.95 9.29 -0.77
N GLY A 162 -2.03 10.51 -1.32
CA GLY A 162 -2.91 11.57 -0.87
C GLY A 162 -4.02 11.84 -1.89
N TRP A 163 -5.20 12.25 -1.42
CA TRP A 163 -6.29 12.73 -2.26
C TRP A 163 -6.64 14.17 -1.85
N SER A 164 -6.14 15.13 -2.61
CA SER A 164 -6.35 16.55 -2.43
C SER A 164 -7.63 17.05 -3.15
N ASP A 165 -7.80 18.35 -3.28
CA ASP A 165 -8.88 18.94 -4.10
C ASP A 165 -8.53 19.00 -5.59
N GLU A 166 -7.29 18.77 -5.95
CA GLU A 166 -6.78 18.73 -7.33
C GLU A 166 -6.72 17.32 -7.91
N GLY A 167 -6.69 16.28 -7.06
CA GLY A 167 -6.58 14.90 -7.48
C GLY A 167 -5.81 14.04 -6.49
N ILE A 168 -5.27 12.93 -6.98
CA ILE A 168 -4.46 12.00 -6.18
C ILE A 168 -2.96 12.17 -6.48
N PHE A 169 -2.13 11.89 -5.47
CA PHE A 169 -0.69 11.95 -5.62
C PHE A 169 0.01 10.90 -4.76
N ASN A 170 1.09 10.35 -5.28
CA ASN A 170 1.95 9.41 -4.57
C ASN A 170 2.79 10.14 -3.52
N PHE A 171 3.05 9.52 -2.38
CA PHE A 171 3.99 10.06 -1.39
C PHE A 171 5.44 9.73 -1.71
N GLU A 172 5.66 8.69 -2.48
CA GLU A 172 6.95 8.05 -2.67
C GLU A 172 7.54 8.28 -4.06
N GLY A 173 8.86 8.24 -4.15
CA GLY A 173 9.62 8.23 -5.40
C GLY A 173 10.02 6.82 -5.86
N GLY A 174 9.65 5.79 -5.12
CA GLY A 174 9.98 4.40 -5.36
C GLY A 174 8.93 3.40 -4.90
N CYS A 175 9.24 2.14 -5.05
CA CYS A 175 8.43 1.00 -4.63
C CYS A 175 9.19 0.12 -3.64
N TYR A 176 8.46 -0.52 -2.72
CA TYR A 176 9.04 -1.43 -1.72
C TYR A 176 8.26 -2.75 -1.70
N ALA A 177 8.66 -3.66 -2.58
CA ALA A 177 7.94 -4.89 -2.86
C ALA A 177 8.42 -6.08 -2.02
N LYS A 178 7.56 -7.08 -1.84
CA LYS A 178 7.94 -8.41 -1.33
C LYS A 178 8.70 -9.19 -2.40
N CYS A 179 9.70 -9.97 -1.97
CA CYS A 179 10.50 -10.81 -2.86
C CYS A 179 10.31 -12.31 -2.62
N ILE A 180 9.72 -12.75 -1.49
CA ILE A 180 9.56 -14.18 -1.24
C ILE A 180 8.72 -14.84 -2.35
N GLY A 181 9.25 -15.89 -2.98
CA GLY A 181 8.59 -16.57 -4.07
C GLY A 181 8.46 -15.75 -5.37
N LEU A 182 9.24 -14.66 -5.51
CA LEU A 182 9.22 -13.80 -6.70
C LEU A 182 9.84 -14.52 -7.89
N THR A 183 9.09 -14.56 -9.01
CA THR A 183 9.59 -15.04 -10.29
C THR A 183 9.19 -14.07 -11.39
N GLU A 184 9.92 -14.07 -12.50
CA GLU A 184 9.60 -13.23 -13.66
C GLU A 184 8.23 -13.59 -14.26
N GLU A 185 7.80 -14.84 -14.13
CA GLU A 185 6.50 -15.30 -14.63
C GLU A 185 5.33 -14.74 -13.81
N LYS A 186 5.48 -14.66 -12.48
CA LYS A 186 4.42 -14.18 -11.58
C LYS A 186 4.31 -12.66 -11.55
N GLU A 187 5.45 -11.97 -11.43
CA GLU A 187 5.51 -10.50 -11.26
C GLU A 187 6.66 -9.92 -12.12
N PRO A 188 6.49 -9.89 -13.45
CA PRO A 188 7.55 -9.54 -14.39
C PRO A 188 8.09 -8.13 -14.19
N GLU A 189 7.26 -7.18 -13.84
CA GLU A 189 7.65 -5.78 -13.65
C GLU A 189 8.55 -5.61 -12.42
N ILE A 190 8.17 -6.19 -11.29
CA ILE A 190 8.97 -6.18 -10.06
C ILE A 190 10.29 -6.91 -10.27
N PHE A 191 10.23 -8.11 -10.90
CA PHE A 191 11.42 -8.91 -11.16
C PHE A 191 12.46 -8.15 -12.00
N ARG A 192 12.03 -7.47 -13.06
CA ARG A 192 12.88 -6.68 -13.95
C ARG A 192 13.35 -5.36 -13.34
N ALA A 193 12.62 -4.84 -12.34
CA ALA A 193 13.03 -3.66 -11.60
C ALA A 193 14.21 -3.92 -10.64
N ILE A 194 14.48 -5.20 -10.30
CA ILE A 194 15.62 -5.57 -9.44
C ILE A 194 16.89 -5.56 -10.27
N ARG A 195 17.57 -4.44 -10.23
CA ARG A 195 18.81 -4.18 -10.99
C ARG A 195 19.73 -3.26 -10.21
N PHE A 196 20.87 -2.88 -10.76
CA PHE A 196 21.81 -1.94 -10.13
C PHE A 196 21.08 -0.69 -9.64
N GLY A 197 21.30 -0.33 -8.37
CA GLY A 197 20.63 0.75 -7.67
C GLY A 197 19.46 0.30 -6.79
N SER A 198 18.93 -0.91 -6.97
CA SER A 198 17.93 -1.47 -6.07
C SER A 198 18.56 -1.99 -4.77
N VAL A 199 17.81 -1.88 -3.67
CA VAL A 199 18.23 -2.38 -2.35
C VAL A 199 17.39 -3.60 -1.97
N VAL A 200 18.02 -4.78 -1.91
CA VAL A 200 17.37 -5.99 -1.38
C VAL A 200 17.58 -6.10 0.13
N GLU A 201 16.56 -6.51 0.85
CA GLU A 201 16.56 -6.63 2.30
C GLU A 201 16.07 -8.00 2.74
N ASN A 202 16.79 -8.62 3.67
CA ASN A 202 16.54 -9.99 4.17
C ASN A 202 16.59 -11.07 3.07
N VAL A 203 17.14 -10.77 1.90
CA VAL A 203 17.29 -11.71 0.79
C VAL A 203 18.65 -12.38 0.90
N VAL A 204 18.67 -13.70 0.88
CA VAL A 204 19.92 -14.47 0.80
C VAL A 204 20.51 -14.33 -0.60
N VAL A 205 21.80 -14.07 -0.69
CA VAL A 205 22.53 -13.99 -1.95
C VAL A 205 23.65 -15.02 -2.01
N ASP A 206 23.89 -15.59 -3.18
CA ASP A 206 24.99 -16.53 -3.41
C ASP A 206 26.35 -15.81 -3.51
N GLN A 207 27.42 -16.59 -3.74
CA GLN A 207 28.78 -16.06 -3.90
C GLN A 207 28.93 -15.13 -5.11
N ASN A 208 28.07 -15.27 -6.11
CA ASN A 208 28.04 -14.44 -7.32
C ASN A 208 27.07 -13.24 -7.17
N ARG A 209 26.53 -13.04 -5.97
CA ARG A 209 25.53 -12.00 -5.63
C ARG A 209 24.18 -12.18 -6.33
N HIS A 210 23.84 -13.42 -6.71
CA HIS A 210 22.49 -13.70 -7.20
C HIS A 210 21.54 -13.87 -6.01
N PRO A 211 20.40 -13.16 -6.01
CA PRO A 211 19.41 -13.29 -4.95
C PRO A 211 18.65 -14.61 -5.06
N ASP A 212 18.43 -15.25 -3.90
CA ASP A 212 17.59 -16.44 -3.75
C ASP A 212 16.24 -16.02 -3.13
N TYR A 213 15.24 -15.83 -3.98
CA TYR A 213 13.91 -15.38 -3.54
C TYR A 213 13.05 -16.49 -2.92
N GLU A 214 13.43 -17.75 -3.05
CA GLU A 214 12.74 -18.86 -2.37
C GLU A 214 13.26 -19.06 -0.93
N ASN A 215 14.36 -18.42 -0.57
CA ASN A 215 15.03 -18.61 0.70
C ASN A 215 14.52 -17.68 1.79
N GLY A 216 13.64 -18.21 2.64
CA GLY A 216 13.12 -17.53 3.82
C GLY A 216 13.91 -17.78 5.12
N SER A 217 15.17 -18.27 5.06
CA SER A 217 15.93 -18.67 6.24
C SER A 217 16.24 -17.52 7.21
N ILE A 218 16.37 -16.28 6.71
CA ILE A 218 16.50 -15.09 7.55
C ILE A 218 15.12 -14.72 8.09
N THR A 219 14.17 -14.50 7.18
CA THR A 219 12.75 -14.24 7.44
C THR A 219 11.97 -14.33 6.12
N GLU A 220 10.68 -14.64 6.18
CA GLU A 220 9.78 -14.57 5.03
C GLU A 220 9.50 -13.12 4.58
N ASN A 221 9.85 -12.12 5.40
CA ASN A 221 9.72 -10.71 5.06
C ASN A 221 10.93 -10.21 4.25
N THR A 222 11.18 -10.88 3.12
CA THR A 222 12.17 -10.43 2.14
C THR A 222 11.60 -9.28 1.31
N ARG A 223 12.41 -8.25 1.03
CA ARG A 223 11.97 -7.02 0.35
C ARG A 223 12.97 -6.55 -0.68
N VAL A 224 12.47 -5.75 -1.62
CA VAL A 224 13.29 -4.94 -2.51
C VAL A 224 12.73 -3.53 -2.60
N ALA A 225 13.61 -2.53 -2.46
CA ALA A 225 13.34 -1.14 -2.80
C ALA A 225 13.96 -0.80 -4.15
N TYR A 226 13.25 -0.04 -4.97
CA TYR A 226 13.73 0.47 -6.25
C TYR A 226 13.01 1.77 -6.62
N PRO A 227 13.65 2.66 -7.39
CA PRO A 227 13.01 3.87 -7.89
C PRO A 227 11.82 3.54 -8.79
N ILE A 228 10.72 4.31 -8.68
CA ILE A 228 9.49 4.04 -9.45
C ILE A 228 9.70 4.07 -10.97
N ASN A 229 10.66 4.84 -11.46
CA ASN A 229 11.01 4.91 -12.88
C ASN A 229 11.67 3.61 -13.42
N TYR A 230 11.89 2.60 -12.57
CA TYR A 230 12.27 1.26 -13.01
C TYR A 230 11.07 0.47 -13.54
N ILE A 231 9.85 0.90 -13.23
CA ILE A 231 8.61 0.36 -13.80
C ILE A 231 8.32 1.08 -15.12
N PRO A 232 8.17 0.36 -16.24
CA PRO A 232 8.06 0.96 -17.58
C PRO A 232 6.92 1.97 -17.75
N ASN A 233 5.76 1.69 -17.13
CA ASN A 233 4.56 2.53 -17.24
C ASN A 233 4.34 3.40 -15.99
N ALA A 234 5.40 3.74 -15.25
CA ALA A 234 5.26 4.64 -14.11
C ALA A 234 4.91 6.06 -14.55
N VAL A 235 3.98 6.66 -13.85
CA VAL A 235 3.58 8.07 -14.04
C VAL A 235 4.52 8.97 -13.24
N ILE A 236 5.22 9.87 -13.92
CA ILE A 236 6.15 10.81 -13.29
C ILE A 236 5.84 12.24 -13.77
N PRO A 237 5.57 13.17 -12.84
CA PRO A 237 5.41 12.96 -11.40
C PRO A 237 4.19 12.10 -11.09
N GLY A 238 4.21 11.41 -9.93
CA GLY A 238 3.16 10.50 -9.49
C GLY A 238 1.87 11.21 -9.09
N VAL A 239 1.20 11.88 -10.03
CA VAL A 239 -0.06 12.61 -9.83
C VAL A 239 -1.10 12.21 -10.87
N ALA A 240 -2.37 12.25 -10.50
CA ALA A 240 -3.48 12.04 -11.43
C ALA A 240 -4.74 12.79 -10.94
N GLY A 241 -5.74 12.89 -11.82
CA GLY A 241 -7.05 13.45 -11.49
C GLY A 241 -7.79 12.64 -10.40
N HIS A 242 -8.99 13.07 -10.06
CA HIS A 242 -9.82 12.38 -9.07
C HIS A 242 -10.18 10.97 -9.54
N PRO A 243 -10.09 9.95 -8.65
CA PRO A 243 -10.37 8.58 -9.05
C PRO A 243 -11.84 8.38 -9.43
N SER A 244 -12.05 7.82 -10.60
CA SER A 244 -13.37 7.40 -11.07
C SER A 244 -13.82 6.11 -10.34
N THR A 245 -12.85 5.31 -9.89
CA THR A 245 -13.08 4.00 -9.28
C THR A 245 -12.25 3.83 -8.02
N VAL A 246 -12.89 3.34 -6.95
CA VAL A 246 -12.25 2.96 -5.69
C VAL A 246 -12.55 1.49 -5.44
N ILE A 247 -11.53 0.69 -5.24
CA ILE A 247 -11.63 -0.76 -5.01
C ILE A 247 -11.15 -1.09 -3.60
N PHE A 248 -12.00 -1.76 -2.83
CA PHE A 248 -11.61 -2.41 -1.59
C PHE A 248 -11.40 -3.89 -1.83
N LEU A 249 -10.16 -4.36 -1.72
CA LEU A 249 -9.79 -5.76 -1.85
C LEU A 249 -9.89 -6.44 -0.49
N THR A 250 -10.60 -7.55 -0.46
CA THR A 250 -10.67 -8.44 0.71
C THR A 250 -10.39 -9.87 0.29
N ALA A 251 -9.85 -10.68 1.18
CA ALA A 251 -9.74 -12.13 1.00
C ALA A 251 -10.64 -12.79 2.06
N ASP A 252 -11.90 -13.02 1.73
CA ASP A 252 -12.82 -13.70 2.63
C ASP A 252 -12.55 -15.19 2.64
N SER A 253 -12.17 -15.74 3.80
CA SER A 253 -11.92 -17.16 3.98
C SER A 253 -13.16 -17.99 4.32
N PHE A 254 -14.31 -17.35 4.52
CA PHE A 254 -15.57 -18.03 4.80
C PHE A 254 -16.37 -18.33 3.53
N GLY A 255 -16.04 -17.74 2.39
CA GLY A 255 -16.79 -17.86 1.15
C GLY A 255 -18.17 -17.22 1.22
N ALA A 256 -18.38 -16.29 2.13
CA ALA A 256 -19.67 -15.64 2.37
C ALA A 256 -19.83 -14.33 1.60
N LEU A 257 -18.74 -13.61 1.34
CA LEU A 257 -18.79 -12.37 0.57
C LEU A 257 -18.86 -12.64 -0.94
N PRO A 258 -19.65 -11.84 -1.69
CA PRO A 258 -19.70 -11.96 -3.15
C PRO A 258 -18.33 -11.62 -3.76
N PRO A 259 -18.02 -12.17 -4.95
CA PRO A 259 -16.81 -11.82 -5.69
C PRO A 259 -16.67 -10.32 -5.96
N VAL A 260 -17.81 -9.65 -6.16
CA VAL A 260 -17.87 -8.20 -6.31
C VAL A 260 -19.20 -7.64 -5.80
N ALA A 261 -19.15 -6.48 -5.17
CA ALA A 261 -20.32 -5.70 -4.82
C ALA A 261 -20.08 -4.21 -5.03
N LYS A 262 -21.06 -3.49 -5.54
CA LYS A 262 -21.07 -2.00 -5.56
C LYS A 262 -21.49 -1.50 -4.19
N LEU A 263 -20.75 -0.53 -3.67
CA LEU A 263 -21.00 0.03 -2.31
C LEU A 263 -21.64 1.41 -2.40
N THR A 264 -22.59 1.68 -1.49
CA THR A 264 -23.01 3.06 -1.19
C THR A 264 -21.89 3.79 -0.45
N LYS A 265 -21.99 5.11 -0.32
CA LYS A 265 -21.04 5.92 0.46
C LYS A 265 -20.93 5.39 1.91
N GLU A 266 -22.04 5.08 2.55
CA GLU A 266 -22.07 4.59 3.92
C GLU A 266 -21.44 3.20 4.04
N GLN A 267 -21.74 2.31 3.10
CA GLN A 267 -21.09 1.00 3.02
C GLN A 267 -19.58 1.13 2.77
N ALA A 268 -19.17 2.03 1.88
CA ALA A 268 -17.76 2.30 1.62
C ALA A 268 -17.03 2.78 2.89
N MET A 269 -17.60 3.71 3.63
CA MET A 269 -17.04 4.18 4.91
C MET A 269 -16.98 3.04 5.95
N TYR A 270 -17.99 2.18 6.02
CA TYR A 270 -18.01 1.03 6.92
C TYR A 270 -16.89 0.02 6.60
N TYR A 271 -16.78 -0.39 5.32
CA TYR A 271 -15.73 -1.32 4.89
C TYR A 271 -14.33 -0.72 5.04
N PHE A 272 -14.19 0.57 4.81
CA PHE A 272 -12.94 1.29 5.04
C PHE A 272 -12.55 1.29 6.53
N ILE A 273 -13.48 1.60 7.42
CA ILE A 273 -13.24 1.57 8.87
C ILE A 273 -12.94 0.15 9.35
N SER A 274 -13.67 -0.86 8.87
CA SER A 274 -13.45 -2.24 9.30
C SER A 274 -12.13 -2.80 8.77
N GLY A 275 -11.79 -2.50 7.52
CA GLY A 275 -10.59 -3.04 6.86
C GLY A 275 -10.51 -4.56 6.95
N TYR A 276 -11.66 -5.24 6.76
CA TYR A 276 -11.77 -6.69 6.87
C TYR A 276 -11.03 -7.42 5.77
N THR A 277 -10.29 -8.45 6.15
CA THR A 277 -9.72 -9.47 5.26
C THR A 277 -9.33 -10.70 6.07
N SER A 278 -8.80 -11.73 5.42
CA SER A 278 -8.08 -12.82 6.09
C SER A 278 -6.59 -12.72 5.83
N LYS A 279 -5.78 -12.89 6.88
CA LYS A 279 -4.35 -13.18 6.76
C LYS A 279 -4.21 -14.54 6.11
N LEU A 280 -3.39 -14.63 5.08
CA LEU A 280 -3.17 -15.86 4.33
C LEU A 280 -1.87 -16.53 4.74
N ALA A 281 -1.77 -17.84 4.53
CA ALA A 281 -0.52 -18.58 4.74
C ALA A 281 0.65 -17.91 4.01
N GLY A 282 1.81 -17.78 4.68
CA GLY A 282 3.00 -17.13 4.13
C GLY A 282 2.94 -15.60 4.04
N THR A 283 1.89 -14.94 4.55
CA THR A 283 1.83 -13.46 4.59
C THR A 283 2.45 -12.87 5.85
N GLU A 284 2.37 -13.59 6.96
CA GLU A 284 2.96 -13.23 8.26
C GLU A 284 3.51 -14.50 8.94
N ARG A 285 4.53 -14.33 9.79
CA ARG A 285 5.14 -15.43 10.53
C ARG A 285 4.11 -16.16 11.39
N GLY A 286 4.06 -17.48 11.26
CA GLY A 286 3.17 -18.36 12.06
C GLY A 286 1.74 -18.46 11.53
N ILE A 287 1.41 -17.84 10.40
CA ILE A 287 0.11 -18.00 9.74
C ILE A 287 0.20 -19.17 8.75
N THR A 288 -0.39 -20.29 9.13
CA THR A 288 -0.44 -21.54 8.32
C THR A 288 -1.81 -21.74 7.66
N GLU A 289 -2.86 -21.14 8.22
CA GLU A 289 -4.23 -21.18 7.71
C GLU A 289 -4.83 -19.76 7.69
N PRO A 290 -5.82 -19.49 6.83
CA PRO A 290 -6.45 -18.17 6.78
C PRO A 290 -7.07 -17.78 8.12
N GLN A 291 -6.78 -16.58 8.59
CA GLN A 291 -7.30 -16.02 9.84
C GLN A 291 -7.91 -14.65 9.58
N SER A 292 -9.17 -14.46 9.99
CA SER A 292 -9.84 -13.17 9.89
C SER A 292 -9.07 -12.10 10.63
N THR A 293 -8.93 -10.94 10.00
CA THR A 293 -8.28 -9.78 10.58
C THR A 293 -8.99 -8.50 10.19
N PHE A 294 -8.83 -7.49 11.02
CA PHE A 294 -9.36 -6.16 10.80
C PHE A 294 -8.21 -5.15 10.94
N SER A 295 -8.02 -4.32 9.93
CA SER A 295 -7.04 -3.24 9.97
C SER A 295 -7.73 -1.96 9.54
N THR A 296 -8.11 -1.15 10.49
CA THR A 296 -8.86 0.08 10.25
C THR A 296 -8.23 0.95 9.19
N CYS A 297 -9.03 1.37 8.22
CA CYS A 297 -8.63 2.14 7.04
C CYS A 297 -7.48 1.46 6.25
N PHE A 298 -7.36 0.13 6.36
CA PHE A 298 -6.30 -0.70 5.77
C PHE A 298 -4.87 -0.32 6.22
N GLY A 299 -4.73 0.47 7.29
CA GLY A 299 -3.45 1.00 7.75
C GLY A 299 -3.40 1.32 9.25
N ALA A 300 -4.10 0.55 10.10
CA ALA A 300 -4.30 0.85 11.52
C ALA A 300 -3.02 1.23 12.28
N ALA A 301 -1.90 0.54 11.99
CA ALA A 301 -0.61 0.79 12.65
C ALA A 301 0.00 2.18 12.34
N PHE A 302 -0.47 2.85 11.28
CA PHE A 302 0.12 4.09 10.77
C PHE A 302 -0.80 5.31 10.92
N LEU A 303 -1.94 5.17 11.60
CA LEU A 303 -2.96 6.20 11.71
C LEU A 303 -2.92 6.89 13.08
N PRO A 304 -2.30 8.07 13.21
CA PRO A 304 -2.21 8.76 14.50
C PRO A 304 -3.46 9.53 14.89
N LEU A 305 -4.40 9.76 13.96
CA LEU A 305 -5.68 10.42 14.25
C LEU A 305 -6.80 9.39 14.42
N ARG A 306 -7.95 9.85 14.92
CA ARG A 306 -9.13 9.00 15.04
C ARG A 306 -9.62 8.54 13.66
N THR A 307 -9.98 7.28 13.53
CA THR A 307 -10.39 6.64 12.27
C THR A 307 -11.55 7.34 11.55
N GLY A 308 -12.48 7.93 12.32
CA GLY A 308 -13.57 8.73 11.77
C GLY A 308 -13.13 9.94 10.95
N VAL A 309 -11.92 10.47 11.20
CA VAL A 309 -11.36 11.57 10.39
C VAL A 309 -11.09 11.10 8.96
N TYR A 310 -10.41 9.97 8.82
CA TYR A 310 -10.07 9.40 7.50
C TYR A 310 -11.32 8.93 6.76
N ALA A 311 -12.22 8.23 7.44
CA ALA A 311 -13.48 7.76 6.84
C ALA A 311 -14.39 8.91 6.42
N GLY A 312 -14.46 9.98 7.22
CA GLY A 312 -15.21 11.18 6.88
C GLY A 312 -14.65 11.90 5.67
N LEU A 313 -13.32 11.97 5.54
CA LEU A 313 -12.66 12.53 4.35
C LEU A 313 -12.94 11.67 3.11
N LEU A 314 -12.82 10.33 3.23
CA LEU A 314 -13.14 9.41 2.12
C LEU A 314 -14.58 9.59 1.64
N GLY A 315 -15.54 9.58 2.56
CA GLY A 315 -16.95 9.75 2.21
C GLY A 315 -17.22 11.07 1.49
N LYS A 316 -16.62 12.18 1.94
CA LYS A 316 -16.72 13.48 1.27
C LYS A 316 -16.13 13.47 -0.13
N LYS A 317 -14.96 12.84 -0.32
CA LYS A 317 -14.29 12.75 -1.63
C LYS A 317 -15.09 11.90 -2.62
N ILE A 318 -15.59 10.72 -2.18
CA ILE A 318 -16.45 9.86 -3.01
C ILE A 318 -17.71 10.63 -3.47
N GLU A 319 -18.39 11.31 -2.53
CA GLU A 319 -19.59 12.07 -2.84
C GLU A 319 -19.32 13.26 -3.77
N LYS A 320 -18.27 14.04 -3.49
CA LYS A 320 -17.91 15.23 -4.28
C LYS A 320 -17.54 14.89 -5.72
N HIS A 321 -16.85 13.76 -5.93
CA HIS A 321 -16.30 13.41 -7.25
C HIS A 321 -17.06 12.27 -7.95
N GLY A 322 -18.09 11.71 -7.33
CA GLY A 322 -18.93 10.68 -7.94
C GLY A 322 -18.21 9.36 -8.21
N SER A 323 -17.18 9.02 -7.40
CA SER A 323 -16.41 7.79 -7.61
C SER A 323 -17.27 6.56 -7.38
N ASN A 324 -17.20 5.58 -8.31
CA ASN A 324 -17.78 4.26 -8.08
C ASN A 324 -16.92 3.47 -7.08
N VAL A 325 -17.55 2.86 -6.10
CA VAL A 325 -16.85 2.09 -5.08
C VAL A 325 -17.27 0.62 -5.15
N TYR A 326 -16.27 -0.26 -5.21
CA TYR A 326 -16.48 -1.70 -5.26
C TYR A 326 -15.73 -2.41 -4.13
N LEU A 327 -16.41 -3.37 -3.49
CA LEU A 327 -15.78 -4.41 -2.69
C LEU A 327 -15.48 -5.58 -3.62
N ILE A 328 -14.24 -6.02 -3.71
CA ILE A 328 -13.83 -7.17 -4.51
C ILE A 328 -13.19 -8.21 -3.60
N ASN A 329 -13.81 -9.40 -3.58
CA ASN A 329 -13.33 -10.54 -2.81
C ASN A 329 -12.36 -11.38 -3.66
N THR A 330 -11.13 -11.53 -3.18
CA THR A 330 -10.08 -12.38 -3.79
C THR A 330 -9.87 -13.68 -3.01
N GLY A 331 -10.76 -13.97 -2.07
CA GLY A 331 -10.73 -15.12 -1.18
C GLY A 331 -11.48 -16.33 -1.75
N TRP A 332 -12.31 -16.95 -0.94
CA TRP A 332 -13.00 -18.21 -1.24
C TRP A 332 -14.41 -18.01 -1.77
N SER A 333 -14.87 -18.98 -2.51
CA SER A 333 -16.23 -19.13 -2.99
C SER A 333 -16.63 -20.61 -2.91
N GLY A 334 -17.93 -20.90 -2.81
CA GLY A 334 -18.47 -22.25 -2.70
C GLY A 334 -18.25 -22.88 -1.31
N GLY A 335 -18.03 -22.09 -0.29
CA GLY A 335 -17.78 -22.51 1.09
C GLY A 335 -16.51 -21.92 1.68
N ALA A 336 -16.28 -22.17 2.98
CA ALA A 336 -15.11 -21.70 3.70
C ALA A 336 -13.81 -22.40 3.25
N TYR A 337 -12.67 -21.89 3.73
CA TYR A 337 -11.38 -22.57 3.60
C TYR A 337 -11.50 -24.05 4.02
N GLY A 338 -10.95 -24.94 3.19
CA GLY A 338 -11.06 -26.38 3.37
C GLY A 338 -12.31 -27.03 2.77
N VAL A 339 -13.34 -26.26 2.38
CA VAL A 339 -14.57 -26.72 1.70
C VAL A 339 -14.68 -26.10 0.31
N GLY A 340 -14.72 -24.78 0.25
CA GLY A 340 -14.72 -24.03 -1.00
C GLY A 340 -13.33 -23.92 -1.62
N SER A 341 -13.22 -23.17 -2.71
CA SER A 341 -11.96 -22.92 -3.39
C SER A 341 -11.68 -21.43 -3.50
N ARG A 342 -10.40 -21.07 -3.45
CA ARG A 342 -9.99 -19.67 -3.66
C ARG A 342 -10.26 -19.29 -5.12
N MET A 343 -10.84 -18.10 -5.31
CA MET A 343 -11.09 -17.56 -6.65
C MET A 343 -9.80 -17.40 -7.44
N SER A 344 -9.84 -17.82 -8.70
CA SER A 344 -8.67 -17.73 -9.58
C SER A 344 -8.33 -16.27 -9.88
N LEU A 345 -7.05 -15.98 -10.07
CA LEU A 345 -6.58 -14.66 -10.49
C LEU A 345 -7.23 -14.19 -11.79
N LYS A 346 -7.55 -15.14 -12.70
CA LYS A 346 -8.25 -14.84 -13.96
C LYS A 346 -9.63 -14.24 -13.73
N ILE A 347 -10.42 -14.80 -12.80
CA ILE A 347 -11.74 -14.28 -12.43
C ILE A 347 -11.61 -12.92 -11.76
N THR A 348 -10.71 -12.80 -10.81
CA THR A 348 -10.48 -11.52 -10.10
C THR A 348 -10.05 -10.42 -11.06
N ARG A 349 -9.15 -10.71 -12.00
CA ARG A 349 -8.73 -9.74 -13.03
C ARG A 349 -9.89 -9.34 -13.95
N ALA A 350 -10.74 -10.29 -14.37
CA ALA A 350 -11.92 -9.96 -15.17
C ALA A 350 -12.86 -8.98 -14.44
N ILE A 351 -13.10 -9.21 -13.16
CA ILE A 351 -13.90 -8.32 -12.30
C ILE A 351 -13.26 -6.93 -12.17
N VAL A 352 -11.96 -6.88 -11.86
CA VAL A 352 -11.22 -5.61 -11.75
C VAL A 352 -11.27 -4.84 -13.06
N THR A 353 -11.01 -5.49 -14.19
CA THR A 353 -11.11 -4.86 -15.52
C THR A 353 -12.50 -4.29 -15.77
N ALA A 354 -13.57 -5.05 -15.45
CA ALA A 354 -14.94 -4.58 -15.62
C ALA A 354 -15.30 -3.41 -14.70
N ALA A 355 -14.69 -3.33 -13.51
CA ALA A 355 -14.83 -2.17 -12.61
C ALA A 355 -14.12 -0.93 -13.16
N LEU A 356 -12.89 -1.12 -13.67
CA LEU A 356 -12.02 -0.03 -14.15
C LEU A 356 -12.50 0.60 -15.45
N ASN A 357 -13.02 -0.19 -16.38
CA ASN A 357 -13.53 0.30 -17.67
C ASN A 357 -14.99 0.77 -17.63
N GLY A 358 -15.60 0.84 -16.42
CA GLY A 358 -16.96 1.32 -16.24
C GLY A 358 -18.07 0.31 -16.56
N THR A 359 -17.75 -0.89 -17.08
CA THR A 359 -18.79 -1.89 -17.43
C THR A 359 -19.69 -2.23 -16.25
N LEU A 360 -19.13 -2.33 -15.05
CA LEU A 360 -19.92 -2.60 -13.83
C LEU A 360 -20.77 -1.39 -13.39
N ALA A 361 -20.58 -0.19 -13.92
CA ALA A 361 -21.44 0.94 -13.57
C ALA A 361 -22.84 0.81 -14.19
N ASP A 362 -22.95 0.16 -15.34
CA ASP A 362 -24.14 0.12 -16.21
C ASP A 362 -24.93 -1.20 -16.15
N VAL A 363 -24.47 -2.19 -15.35
CA VAL A 363 -25.18 -3.47 -15.21
C VAL A 363 -26.32 -3.39 -14.19
N GLU A 364 -27.26 -4.31 -14.26
CA GLU A 364 -28.28 -4.47 -13.21
C GLU A 364 -27.67 -5.08 -11.94
N TYR A 365 -28.14 -4.59 -10.80
CA TYR A 365 -27.75 -5.06 -9.48
C TYR A 365 -28.94 -5.67 -8.74
N GLU A 366 -28.65 -6.68 -7.92
CA GLU A 366 -29.57 -7.18 -6.90
C GLU A 366 -28.98 -6.97 -5.50
N LYS A 367 -29.85 -6.73 -4.53
CA LYS A 367 -29.44 -6.60 -3.14
C LYS A 367 -29.46 -7.98 -2.48
N GLU A 368 -28.28 -8.47 -2.10
CA GLU A 368 -28.23 -9.74 -1.38
C GLU A 368 -28.78 -9.59 0.05
N PRO A 369 -29.43 -10.65 0.59
CA PRO A 369 -30.26 -10.49 1.80
C PRO A 369 -29.52 -10.44 3.11
N TYR A 370 -28.24 -10.86 3.19
CA TYR A 370 -27.51 -11.02 4.46
C TYR A 370 -26.71 -9.77 4.83
N PHE A 371 -25.90 -9.26 3.91
CA PHE A 371 -25.05 -8.09 4.13
C PHE A 371 -25.64 -6.81 3.53
N GLY A 372 -26.68 -6.95 2.72
CA GLY A 372 -27.33 -5.83 2.03
C GLY A 372 -26.47 -5.21 0.93
N LEU A 373 -25.53 -5.98 0.39
CA LEU A 373 -24.61 -5.55 -0.67
C LEU A 373 -25.32 -5.58 -2.03
N PHE A 374 -24.92 -4.68 -2.93
CA PHE A 374 -25.43 -4.65 -4.31
C PHE A 374 -24.53 -5.50 -5.20
N VAL A 375 -25.00 -6.69 -5.56
CA VAL A 375 -24.29 -7.67 -6.37
C VAL A 375 -24.70 -7.52 -7.84
N PRO A 376 -23.76 -7.40 -8.79
CA PRO A 376 -24.12 -7.31 -10.21
C PRO A 376 -24.69 -8.64 -10.70
N LYS A 377 -25.76 -8.59 -11.51
CA LYS A 377 -26.36 -9.79 -12.12
C LYS A 377 -25.50 -10.38 -13.22
N SER A 378 -24.58 -9.62 -13.78
CA SER A 378 -23.63 -10.07 -14.79
C SER A 378 -22.29 -9.35 -14.68
N CYS A 379 -21.23 -10.04 -15.07
CA CYS A 379 -19.89 -9.48 -15.23
C CYS A 379 -19.22 -10.18 -16.43
N PRO A 380 -18.59 -9.44 -17.35
CA PRO A 380 -17.91 -10.03 -18.49
C PRO A 380 -16.88 -11.07 -18.08
N ASN A 381 -16.87 -12.21 -18.77
CA ASN A 381 -15.94 -13.33 -18.52
C ASN A 381 -16.01 -13.96 -17.11
N VAL A 382 -17.10 -13.74 -16.38
CA VAL A 382 -17.37 -14.35 -15.07
C VAL A 382 -18.72 -15.07 -15.14
N ASP A 383 -18.75 -16.31 -14.64
CA ASP A 383 -20.00 -17.07 -14.54
C ASP A 383 -20.97 -16.33 -13.59
N ALA A 384 -22.18 -16.08 -14.06
CA ALA A 384 -23.21 -15.38 -13.28
C ALA A 384 -23.55 -16.11 -11.96
N ASN A 385 -23.48 -17.45 -11.93
CA ASN A 385 -23.70 -18.22 -10.71
C ASN A 385 -22.65 -17.92 -9.62
N LEU A 386 -21.41 -17.59 -10.03
CA LEU A 386 -20.34 -17.25 -9.09
C LEU A 386 -20.58 -15.92 -8.41
N LEU A 387 -21.27 -14.98 -9.08
CA LEU A 387 -21.44 -13.62 -8.57
C LEU A 387 -22.24 -13.55 -7.27
N ASN A 388 -23.20 -14.46 -7.09
CA ASN A 388 -23.99 -14.54 -5.85
C ASN A 388 -23.55 -15.76 -5.03
N PRO A 389 -22.97 -15.58 -3.82
CA PRO A 389 -22.52 -16.70 -2.97
C PRO A 389 -23.61 -17.72 -2.64
N ILE A 390 -24.87 -17.32 -2.59
CA ILE A 390 -26.02 -18.23 -2.32
C ILE A 390 -26.10 -19.35 -3.37
N ASN A 391 -25.69 -19.06 -4.61
CA ASN A 391 -25.75 -20.04 -5.71
C ASN A 391 -24.62 -21.08 -5.64
N THR A 392 -23.54 -20.78 -4.95
CA THR A 392 -22.32 -21.62 -4.91
C THR A 392 -22.09 -22.28 -3.55
N TRP A 393 -22.75 -21.84 -2.51
CA TRP A 393 -22.58 -22.31 -1.12
C TRP A 393 -23.14 -23.70 -0.87
#